data_3efd4e44ba986773510694b8d6cd48fb
#
_entry.id   3efd4e44ba986773510694b8d6cd48fb
#
_cell.length_a   1.000
_cell.length_b   1.000
_cell.length_c   1.000
_cell.angle_alpha   90.00
_cell.angle_beta   90.00
_cell.angle_gamma   90.00
#
_symmetry.space_group_name_H-M   'P 1'
#
loop_
_entity.id
_entity.type
_entity.pdbx_description
1 polymer ?
#
loop_
_entity_poly.entity_id
_entity_poly.type
_entity_poly.pdbx_seq_one_letter_code
_entity_poly.pdbx_strand_id
1 'polypeptide(L)'
;MSDSHPDERSVERLTDAYFNKTKAAIRRFGDATVTYAVFMRRPVVSAPMLAVDWLKDIARARDTVFEIELTKREGGRVGAGEPLMYVTGSFVHLVDLETLLLQMIGPACVAAHNAYTMCMHLPKTAFLAMDARHCAGPAMAELMAYAASVGSERAKAKGGAVGFIGNATDATAHYFGQEKGLGTMPHALVGYAGSTVRAAEMYAESFPEQDLTVLLDYFGREVTDALAVCERFPEMARRGKIAVRVDTPGGRFVEGLDPGASYAVLERNGPEAIRGYRSEAELRHLIGPGVSAAAIWHLRERLDAEGFGRVQIVASSGFGPEKCKVMAMADAPIDVIGTGSYLPERWAETYATADIVEYDGVERVKVGREFLLRSKERTPASDEDEGDDVRPAAAESGQ
;
A
#
# COMPACT_ATOMS: atom_id res chain seq x y z
N MET A 1 11.43 -14.26 -14.01
CA MET A 1 12.13 -13.01 -13.67
C MET A 1 11.35 -11.88 -14.27
N SER A 2 11.02 -10.87 -13.49
CA SER A 2 10.44 -9.64 -14.02
C SER A 2 11.53 -8.87 -14.76
N ASP A 3 11.28 -8.43 -16.00
CA ASP A 3 12.21 -7.58 -16.78
C ASP A 3 12.40 -6.18 -16.17
N SER A 4 11.84 -5.94 -14.99
CA SER A 4 11.82 -4.63 -14.33
C SER A 4 13.02 -4.37 -13.42
N HIS A 5 13.79 -5.40 -13.02
CA HIS A 5 14.94 -5.24 -12.13
C HIS A 5 16.26 -5.18 -12.90
N PRO A 6 17.25 -4.38 -12.40
CA PRO A 6 18.53 -4.24 -13.05
C PRO A 6 19.27 -5.59 -13.17
N ASP A 7 19.71 -5.94 -14.39
CA ASP A 7 20.58 -7.08 -14.61
C ASP A 7 22.03 -6.75 -14.24
N GLU A 8 22.91 -7.76 -14.18
CA GLU A 8 24.33 -7.60 -13.86
C GLU A 8 25.04 -6.56 -14.77
N ARG A 9 24.65 -6.46 -16.04
CA ARG A 9 25.28 -5.55 -17.01
C ARG A 9 24.97 -4.09 -16.72
N SER A 10 23.86 -3.81 -16.02
CA SER A 10 23.42 -2.45 -15.68
C SER A 10 23.91 -1.98 -14.31
N VAL A 11 24.31 -2.90 -13.40
CA VAL A 11 24.70 -2.56 -12.02
C VAL A 11 25.75 -1.46 -11.96
N GLU A 12 26.87 -1.58 -12.66
CA GLU A 12 27.95 -0.59 -12.62
C GLU A 12 27.50 0.84 -13.00
N ARG A 13 26.55 0.93 -13.92
CA ARG A 13 26.02 2.23 -14.41
C ARG A 13 25.00 2.84 -13.47
N LEU A 14 24.33 2.03 -12.67
CA LEU A 14 23.21 2.43 -11.80
C LEU A 14 23.63 2.58 -10.34
N THR A 15 24.83 2.11 -9.98
CA THR A 15 25.34 2.25 -8.62
C THR A 15 26.07 3.59 -8.43
N ASP A 16 26.15 4.06 -7.19
CA ASP A 16 26.88 5.28 -6.84
C ASP A 16 28.38 5.14 -7.19
N ALA A 17 28.93 6.15 -7.83
CA ALA A 17 30.30 6.11 -8.37
C ALA A 17 31.39 5.81 -7.32
N TYR A 18 31.14 6.15 -6.05
CA TYR A 18 32.11 5.86 -4.98
C TYR A 18 32.18 4.36 -4.66
N PHE A 19 31.12 3.59 -4.87
CA PHE A 19 31.15 2.13 -4.73
C PHE A 19 31.95 1.50 -5.87
N ASN A 20 31.83 1.98 -7.09
CA ASN A 20 32.68 1.53 -8.20
C ASN A 20 34.17 1.82 -7.95
N LYS A 21 34.50 2.99 -7.37
CA LYS A 21 35.88 3.30 -6.95
C LYS A 21 36.35 2.38 -5.82
N THR A 22 35.48 2.08 -4.85
CA THR A 22 35.80 1.14 -3.77
C THR A 22 36.04 -0.26 -4.34
N LYS A 23 35.20 -0.75 -5.25
CA LYS A 23 35.39 -2.02 -5.96
C LYS A 23 36.75 -2.10 -6.66
N ALA A 24 37.18 -1.03 -7.33
CA ALA A 24 38.49 -0.94 -7.97
C ALA A 24 39.66 -1.01 -6.95
N ALA A 25 39.49 -0.35 -5.78
CA ALA A 25 40.48 -0.42 -4.72
C ALA A 25 40.58 -1.84 -4.13
N ILE A 26 39.48 -2.51 -3.86
CA ILE A 26 39.41 -3.88 -3.32
C ILE A 26 40.12 -4.83 -4.32
N ARG A 27 39.84 -4.74 -5.61
CA ARG A 27 40.52 -5.55 -6.65
C ARG A 27 42.05 -5.40 -6.65
N ARG A 28 42.54 -4.23 -6.25
CA ARG A 28 43.97 -3.94 -6.21
C ARG A 28 44.65 -4.41 -4.92
N PHE A 29 44.00 -4.27 -3.78
CA PHE A 29 44.61 -4.49 -2.47
C PHE A 29 44.22 -5.82 -1.81
N GLY A 30 43.31 -6.55 -2.38
CA GLY A 30 42.80 -7.84 -1.89
C GLY A 30 41.33 -7.77 -1.48
N ASP A 31 40.64 -8.85 -1.75
CA ASP A 31 39.25 -9.03 -1.38
C ASP A 31 39.15 -9.47 0.09
N ALA A 32 37.98 -9.28 0.68
CA ALA A 32 37.65 -9.72 2.02
C ALA A 32 36.21 -10.28 2.03
N THR A 33 35.91 -11.17 2.95
CA THR A 33 34.53 -11.52 3.23
C THR A 33 33.93 -10.46 4.15
N VAL A 34 32.77 -9.91 3.77
CA VAL A 34 32.07 -8.89 4.60
C VAL A 34 30.64 -9.31 4.89
N THR A 35 30.14 -8.84 6.04
CA THR A 35 28.72 -8.95 6.40
C THR A 35 28.11 -7.56 6.46
N TYR A 36 27.15 -7.29 5.58
CA TYR A 36 26.29 -6.12 5.63
C TYR A 36 25.09 -6.36 6.56
N ALA A 37 24.75 -5.39 7.39
CA ALA A 37 23.48 -5.31 8.10
C ALA A 37 22.60 -4.26 7.42
N VAL A 38 21.42 -4.65 6.97
CA VAL A 38 20.44 -3.77 6.31
C VAL A 38 19.31 -3.49 7.30
N PHE A 39 18.93 -2.22 7.48
CA PHE A 39 17.93 -1.81 8.45
C PHE A 39 17.13 -0.59 8.00
N MET A 40 15.96 -0.38 8.64
CA MET A 40 15.10 0.78 8.43
C MET A 40 15.17 1.73 9.62
N ARG A 41 14.95 3.03 9.37
CA ARG A 41 14.96 4.07 10.42
C ARG A 41 13.63 4.24 11.14
N ARG A 42 12.60 3.53 10.71
CA ARG A 42 11.26 3.47 11.32
C ARG A 42 10.81 2.00 11.42
N PRO A 43 9.84 1.70 12.29
CA PRO A 43 9.22 0.37 12.27
C PRO A 43 8.54 0.10 10.92
N VAL A 44 8.69 -1.12 10.40
CA VAL A 44 8.14 -1.54 9.10
C VAL A 44 7.63 -2.97 9.14
N VAL A 45 6.90 -3.36 8.11
CA VAL A 45 6.65 -4.76 7.74
C VAL A 45 7.73 -5.19 6.77
N SER A 46 8.41 -6.31 7.06
CA SER A 46 9.47 -6.86 6.22
C SER A 46 8.93 -7.30 4.85
N ALA A 47 9.45 -6.72 3.77
CA ALA A 47 9.11 -7.07 2.39
C ALA A 47 10.40 -7.16 1.54
N PRO A 48 11.31 -8.13 1.81
CA PRO A 48 12.63 -8.15 1.22
C PRO A 48 12.74 -9.06 -0.01
N MET A 49 11.74 -9.92 -0.34
CA MET A 49 11.97 -11.07 -1.21
C MET A 49 12.34 -10.69 -2.64
N LEU A 50 11.81 -9.59 -3.21
CA LEU A 50 12.26 -9.13 -4.53
C LEU A 50 13.75 -8.78 -4.52
N ALA A 51 14.24 -8.12 -3.48
CA ALA A 51 15.66 -7.79 -3.32
C ALA A 51 16.51 -9.03 -3.08
N VAL A 52 16.02 -9.99 -2.29
CA VAL A 52 16.69 -11.27 -2.05
C VAL A 52 16.84 -12.08 -3.32
N ASP A 53 15.79 -12.17 -4.13
CA ASP A 53 15.82 -12.91 -5.38
C ASP A 53 16.73 -12.22 -6.41
N TRP A 54 16.69 -10.88 -6.46
CA TRP A 54 17.65 -10.10 -7.25
C TRP A 54 19.13 -10.37 -6.83
N LEU A 55 19.43 -10.37 -5.53
CA LEU A 55 20.77 -10.68 -5.02
C LEU A 55 21.22 -12.09 -5.43
N LYS A 56 20.32 -13.09 -5.39
CA LYS A 56 20.64 -14.46 -5.85
C LYS A 56 20.90 -14.51 -7.35
N ASP A 57 20.18 -13.73 -8.15
CA ASP A 57 20.40 -13.66 -9.60
C ASP A 57 21.72 -13.01 -9.93
N ILE A 58 22.08 -11.91 -9.24
CA ILE A 58 23.39 -11.27 -9.37
C ILE A 58 24.50 -12.22 -8.93
N ALA A 59 24.35 -12.94 -7.82
CA ALA A 59 25.32 -13.90 -7.34
C ALA A 59 25.59 -14.99 -8.40
N ARG A 60 24.54 -15.53 -9.01
CA ARG A 60 24.66 -16.50 -10.12
C ARG A 60 25.36 -15.91 -11.34
N ALA A 61 25.07 -14.68 -11.72
CA ALA A 61 25.69 -14.00 -12.85
C ALA A 61 27.17 -13.70 -12.61
N ARG A 62 27.59 -13.54 -11.35
CA ARG A 62 28.97 -13.27 -10.91
C ARG A 62 29.77 -14.54 -10.54
N ASP A 63 29.17 -15.71 -10.69
CA ASP A 63 29.74 -16.99 -10.23
C ASP A 63 30.24 -16.94 -8.78
N THR A 64 29.36 -16.40 -7.88
CA THR A 64 29.65 -16.23 -6.45
C THR A 64 28.45 -16.63 -5.59
N VAL A 65 28.62 -16.66 -4.28
CA VAL A 65 27.57 -16.98 -3.33
C VAL A 65 27.43 -15.83 -2.33
N PHE A 66 26.20 -15.44 -2.08
CA PHE A 66 25.84 -14.57 -0.95
C PHE A 66 25.04 -15.38 0.06
N GLU A 67 25.47 -15.37 1.31
CA GLU A 67 24.68 -15.87 2.42
C GLU A 67 23.74 -14.76 2.88
N ILE A 68 22.42 -15.00 2.79
CA ILE A 68 21.40 -14.03 3.12
C ILE A 68 20.60 -14.56 4.30
N GLU A 69 20.69 -13.89 5.43
CA GLU A 69 19.97 -14.19 6.66
C GLU A 69 18.90 -13.13 6.91
N LEU A 70 17.63 -13.51 6.88
CA LEU A 70 16.51 -12.64 7.26
C LEU A 70 16.32 -12.72 8.78
N THR A 71 16.31 -11.58 9.47
CA THR A 71 16.07 -11.53 10.93
C THR A 71 14.61 -11.79 11.28
N LYS A 72 13.73 -11.44 10.37
CA LYS A 72 12.30 -11.74 10.40
C LYS A 72 11.87 -12.25 9.03
N ARG A 73 10.95 -13.22 9.01
CA ARG A 73 10.33 -13.68 7.77
C ARG A 73 9.62 -12.53 7.05
N GLU A 74 9.35 -12.71 5.77
CA GLU A 74 8.49 -11.79 5.03
C GLU A 74 7.14 -11.60 5.73
N GLY A 75 6.66 -10.37 5.77
CA GLY A 75 5.47 -9.99 6.53
C GLY A 75 5.73 -9.80 8.03
N GLY A 76 6.92 -10.14 8.57
CA GLY A 76 7.29 -9.92 9.96
C GLY A 76 7.47 -8.43 10.29
N ARG A 77 7.23 -8.02 11.55
CA ARG A 77 7.48 -6.65 12.00
C ARG A 77 8.96 -6.49 12.37
N VAL A 78 9.56 -5.42 11.92
CA VAL A 78 10.95 -5.04 12.22
C VAL A 78 10.94 -3.65 12.85
N GLY A 79 11.59 -3.49 13.99
CA GLY A 79 11.69 -2.22 14.70
C GLY A 79 12.61 -1.20 14.01
N ALA A 80 12.54 0.06 14.43
CA ALA A 80 13.45 1.10 13.98
C ALA A 80 14.90 0.77 14.39
N GLY A 81 15.83 0.73 13.42
CA GLY A 81 17.23 0.37 13.67
C GLY A 81 17.48 -1.12 13.85
N GLU A 82 16.46 -1.95 13.96
CA GLU A 82 16.64 -3.41 13.99
C GLU A 82 17.08 -3.89 12.61
N PRO A 83 18.15 -4.74 12.51
CA PRO A 83 18.52 -5.32 11.23
C PRO A 83 17.37 -6.12 10.63
N LEU A 84 17.04 -5.84 9.38
CA LEU A 84 16.04 -6.57 8.60
C LEU A 84 16.65 -7.85 8.03
N MET A 85 17.90 -7.73 7.59
CA MET A 85 18.68 -8.85 7.04
C MET A 85 20.17 -8.60 7.17
N TYR A 86 20.93 -9.72 7.17
CA TYR A 86 22.38 -9.73 6.96
C TYR A 86 22.69 -10.34 5.60
N VAL A 87 23.68 -9.76 4.90
CA VAL A 87 24.19 -10.29 3.63
C VAL A 87 25.69 -10.47 3.75
N THR A 88 26.16 -11.71 3.70
CA THR A 88 27.56 -12.07 3.80
C THR A 88 28.10 -12.57 2.48
N GLY A 89 29.28 -12.12 2.08
CA GLY A 89 29.95 -12.56 0.86
C GLY A 89 31.21 -11.77 0.54
N SER A 90 31.78 -12.04 -0.64
CA SER A 90 32.94 -11.34 -1.15
C SER A 90 32.66 -9.85 -1.32
N PHE A 91 33.52 -9.00 -0.75
CA PHE A 91 33.34 -7.56 -0.76
C PHE A 91 33.39 -6.98 -2.17
N VAL A 92 34.27 -7.52 -3.02
CA VAL A 92 34.34 -7.07 -4.41
C VAL A 92 33.07 -7.35 -5.21
N HIS A 93 32.28 -8.34 -4.78
CA HIS A 93 31.01 -8.69 -5.40
C HIS A 93 29.79 -8.03 -4.74
N LEU A 94 29.89 -7.56 -3.49
CA LEU A 94 28.78 -6.93 -2.77
C LEU A 94 28.79 -5.40 -2.82
N VAL A 95 29.98 -4.77 -2.85
CA VAL A 95 30.15 -3.34 -2.65
C VAL A 95 29.38 -2.45 -3.63
N ASP A 96 29.23 -2.88 -4.87
CA ASP A 96 28.49 -2.13 -5.91
C ASP A 96 27.00 -2.45 -5.97
N LEU A 97 26.49 -3.28 -5.06
CA LEU A 97 25.06 -3.64 -5.02
C LEU A 97 24.26 -2.77 -4.06
N GLU A 98 24.90 -2.06 -3.12
CA GLU A 98 24.23 -1.34 -2.04
C GLU A 98 23.19 -0.35 -2.55
N THR A 99 23.51 0.49 -3.55
CA THR A 99 22.57 1.47 -4.10
C THR A 99 21.26 0.82 -4.54
N LEU A 100 21.33 -0.23 -5.34
CA LEU A 100 20.17 -0.90 -5.91
C LEU A 100 19.40 -1.73 -4.86
N LEU A 101 20.14 -2.37 -3.96
CA LEU A 101 19.57 -3.12 -2.85
C LEU A 101 18.68 -2.23 -1.97
N LEU A 102 19.17 -1.05 -1.59
CA LEU A 102 18.44 -0.13 -0.73
C LEU A 102 17.23 0.48 -1.43
N GLN A 103 17.32 0.75 -2.75
CA GLN A 103 16.19 1.19 -3.57
C GLN A 103 15.05 0.17 -3.61
N MET A 104 15.36 -1.12 -3.55
CA MET A 104 14.34 -2.17 -3.56
C MET A 104 13.73 -2.40 -2.18
N ILE A 105 14.53 -2.35 -1.12
CA ILE A 105 14.09 -2.69 0.24
C ILE A 105 13.27 -1.56 0.88
N GLY A 106 13.78 -0.34 0.83
CA GLY A 106 13.22 0.77 1.58
C GLY A 106 11.76 1.06 1.25
N PRO A 107 11.44 1.37 -0.01
CA PRO A 107 10.07 1.65 -0.43
C PRO A 107 9.12 0.46 -0.20
N ALA A 108 9.57 -0.78 -0.46
CA ALA A 108 8.75 -1.96 -0.28
C ALA A 108 8.34 -2.16 1.18
N CYS A 109 9.28 -2.06 2.12
CA CYS A 109 9.00 -2.25 3.55
C CYS A 109 8.03 -1.19 4.09
N VAL A 110 8.18 0.08 3.67
CA VAL A 110 7.27 1.16 4.08
C VAL A 110 5.89 0.98 3.45
N ALA A 111 5.81 0.65 2.16
CA ALA A 111 4.54 0.39 1.49
C ALA A 111 3.80 -0.80 2.10
N ALA A 112 4.50 -1.90 2.41
CA ALA A 112 3.93 -3.06 3.08
C ALA A 112 3.39 -2.71 4.48
N HIS A 113 4.12 -1.88 5.24
CA HIS A 113 3.67 -1.40 6.55
C HIS A 113 2.40 -0.55 6.45
N ASN A 114 2.34 0.37 5.49
CA ASN A 114 1.18 1.23 5.29
C ASN A 114 -0.03 0.41 4.80
N ALA A 115 0.16 -0.52 3.87
CA ALA A 115 -0.89 -1.43 3.41
C ALA A 115 -1.44 -2.28 4.57
N TYR A 116 -0.57 -2.86 5.41
CA TYR A 116 -0.95 -3.57 6.61
C TYR A 116 -1.79 -2.69 7.54
N THR A 117 -1.34 -1.47 7.84
CA THR A 117 -2.02 -0.54 8.73
C THR A 117 -3.39 -0.14 8.21
N MET A 118 -3.51 0.12 6.91
CA MET A 118 -4.80 0.43 6.27
C MET A 118 -5.79 -0.73 6.40
N CYS A 119 -5.34 -1.95 6.12
CA CYS A 119 -6.17 -3.15 6.26
C CYS A 119 -6.59 -3.42 7.72
N MET A 120 -5.71 -3.14 8.69
CA MET A 120 -6.04 -3.29 10.12
C MET A 120 -7.03 -2.24 10.62
N HIS A 121 -6.99 -1.01 10.09
CA HIS A 121 -8.00 0.00 10.41
C HIS A 121 -9.38 -0.34 9.84
N LEU A 122 -9.44 -0.96 8.68
CA LEU A 122 -10.68 -1.29 7.97
C LEU A 122 -10.73 -2.79 7.59
N PRO A 123 -10.79 -3.69 8.57
CA PRO A 123 -10.63 -5.13 8.32
C PRO A 123 -11.75 -5.75 7.48
N LYS A 124 -12.92 -5.14 7.43
CA LYS A 124 -14.07 -5.60 6.63
C LYS A 124 -14.10 -5.02 5.21
N THR A 125 -13.27 -4.03 4.92
CA THR A 125 -13.20 -3.34 3.63
C THR A 125 -12.17 -4.01 2.73
N ALA A 126 -12.52 -4.23 1.46
CA ALA A 126 -11.56 -4.66 0.46
C ALA A 126 -10.71 -3.49 -0.06
N PHE A 127 -9.49 -3.77 -0.50
CA PHE A 127 -8.60 -2.78 -1.10
C PHE A 127 -8.23 -3.17 -2.52
N LEU A 128 -8.08 -2.18 -3.38
CA LEU A 128 -7.62 -2.33 -4.76
C LEU A 128 -6.43 -1.38 -5.00
N ALA A 129 -5.26 -1.93 -5.34
CA ALA A 129 -4.07 -1.14 -5.63
C ALA A 129 -4.19 -0.49 -7.03
N MET A 130 -4.35 0.84 -7.05
CA MET A 130 -4.58 1.63 -8.28
C MET A 130 -3.47 2.67 -8.50
N ASP A 131 -2.33 2.53 -7.84
CA ASP A 131 -1.24 3.51 -7.79
C ASP A 131 -0.20 3.36 -8.91
N ALA A 132 -0.29 2.32 -9.75
CA ALA A 132 0.68 2.05 -10.81
C ALA A 132 0.97 3.26 -11.72
N ARG A 133 -0.06 4.03 -12.09
CA ARG A 133 0.10 5.26 -12.90
C ARG A 133 0.83 6.40 -12.20
N HIS A 134 0.99 6.33 -10.88
CA HIS A 134 1.68 7.33 -10.06
C HIS A 134 3.08 6.88 -9.64
N CYS A 135 3.49 5.68 -10.01
CA CYS A 135 4.81 5.15 -9.77
C CYS A 135 5.84 5.69 -10.77
N ALA A 136 7.09 5.76 -10.35
CA ALA A 136 8.22 6.16 -11.19
C ALA A 136 8.69 5.00 -12.10
N GLY A 137 7.80 4.53 -12.97
CA GLY A 137 8.08 3.48 -13.93
C GLY A 137 7.69 2.07 -13.47
N PRO A 138 7.86 1.07 -14.35
CA PRO A 138 7.40 -0.31 -14.12
C PRO A 138 8.00 -0.98 -12.89
N ALA A 139 9.29 -0.78 -12.62
CA ALA A 139 9.96 -1.34 -11.46
C ALA A 139 9.33 -0.86 -10.13
N MET A 140 9.01 0.44 -10.04
CA MET A 140 8.32 0.97 -8.86
C MET A 140 6.88 0.43 -8.76
N ALA A 141 6.16 0.31 -9.88
CA ALA A 141 4.81 -0.23 -9.89
C ALA A 141 4.77 -1.69 -9.42
N GLU A 142 5.74 -2.50 -9.84
CA GLU A 142 5.90 -3.87 -9.34
C GLU A 142 6.21 -3.91 -7.85
N LEU A 143 7.16 -3.09 -7.41
CA LEU A 143 7.56 -3.01 -6.01
C LEU A 143 6.39 -2.64 -5.09
N MET A 144 5.53 -1.69 -5.53
CA MET A 144 4.33 -1.28 -4.77
C MET A 144 3.27 -2.39 -4.73
N ALA A 145 3.00 -3.06 -5.84
CA ALA A 145 2.04 -4.17 -5.88
C ALA A 145 2.48 -5.34 -5.00
N TYR A 146 3.75 -5.74 -5.10
CA TYR A 146 4.35 -6.74 -4.21
C TYR A 146 4.23 -6.33 -2.74
N ALA A 147 4.63 -5.11 -2.38
CA ALA A 147 4.57 -4.62 -1.02
C ALA A 147 3.14 -4.58 -0.46
N ALA A 148 2.17 -4.13 -1.26
CA ALA A 148 0.76 -4.14 -0.88
C ALA A 148 0.26 -5.56 -0.58
N SER A 149 0.67 -6.56 -1.39
CA SER A 149 0.30 -7.96 -1.16
C SER A 149 0.89 -8.49 0.16
N VAL A 150 2.16 -8.21 0.46
CA VAL A 150 2.82 -8.61 1.71
C VAL A 150 2.11 -8.02 2.93
N GLY A 151 1.82 -6.71 2.92
CA GLY A 151 1.08 -6.04 3.98
C GLY A 151 -0.33 -6.59 4.16
N SER A 152 -1.01 -6.88 3.06
CA SER A 152 -2.34 -7.50 3.02
C SER A 152 -2.35 -8.88 3.65
N GLU A 153 -1.42 -9.77 3.26
CA GLU A 153 -1.34 -11.13 3.80
C GLU A 153 -1.06 -11.12 5.31
N ARG A 154 -0.21 -10.21 5.78
CA ARG A 154 -0.03 -10.01 7.22
C ARG A 154 -1.33 -9.60 7.92
N ALA A 155 -2.10 -8.66 7.35
CA ALA A 155 -3.35 -8.21 7.94
C ALA A 155 -4.42 -9.31 7.95
N LYS A 156 -4.49 -10.13 6.91
CA LYS A 156 -5.34 -11.34 6.87
C LYS A 156 -4.98 -12.31 7.98
N ALA A 157 -3.69 -12.61 8.13
CA ALA A 157 -3.21 -13.57 9.13
C ALA A 157 -3.40 -13.09 10.58
N LYS A 158 -3.24 -11.79 10.84
CA LYS A 158 -3.31 -11.22 12.21
C LYS A 158 -4.70 -10.76 12.63
N GLY A 159 -5.45 -10.16 11.73
CA GLY A 159 -6.75 -9.52 12.04
C GLY A 159 -7.94 -10.06 11.26
N GLY A 160 -7.77 -11.10 10.44
CA GLY A 160 -8.84 -11.62 9.58
C GLY A 160 -9.34 -10.59 8.56
N ALA A 161 -8.50 -9.62 8.19
CA ALA A 161 -8.87 -8.59 7.24
C ALA A 161 -9.19 -9.16 5.85
N VAL A 162 -10.08 -8.51 5.11
CA VAL A 162 -10.29 -8.82 3.68
C VAL A 162 -9.03 -8.49 2.88
N GLY A 163 -8.40 -7.35 3.17
CA GLY A 163 -7.15 -6.90 2.58
C GLY A 163 -7.25 -6.51 1.12
N PHE A 164 -6.10 -6.48 0.43
CA PHE A 164 -6.03 -6.19 -0.99
C PHE A 164 -6.50 -7.38 -1.81
N ILE A 165 -7.49 -7.15 -2.69
CA ILE A 165 -8.11 -8.17 -3.55
C ILE A 165 -7.55 -8.17 -4.97
N GLY A 166 -6.74 -7.18 -5.33
CA GLY A 166 -6.16 -7.05 -6.65
C GLY A 166 -5.51 -5.69 -6.87
N ASN A 167 -5.08 -5.48 -8.09
CA ASN A 167 -4.49 -4.23 -8.58
C ASN A 167 -5.02 -3.86 -9.96
N ALA A 168 -4.61 -2.70 -10.49
CA ALA A 168 -5.15 -2.16 -11.75
C ALA A 168 -4.40 -2.64 -13.02
N THR A 169 -3.33 -3.44 -12.92
CA THR A 169 -2.50 -3.84 -14.07
C THR A 169 -2.30 -5.35 -14.15
N ASP A 170 -2.34 -5.92 -15.34
CA ASP A 170 -2.13 -7.35 -15.57
C ASP A 170 -0.72 -7.78 -15.15
N ALA A 171 0.29 -6.93 -15.38
CA ALA A 171 1.70 -7.24 -15.10
C ALA A 171 1.97 -7.66 -13.65
N THR A 172 1.21 -7.16 -12.70
CA THR A 172 1.41 -7.38 -11.26
C THR A 172 0.21 -8.04 -10.57
N ALA A 173 -0.79 -8.49 -11.33
CA ALA A 173 -2.01 -9.14 -10.82
C ALA A 173 -1.70 -10.43 -10.04
N HIS A 174 -0.65 -11.13 -10.44
CA HIS A 174 -0.22 -12.40 -9.82
C HIS A 174 0.12 -12.28 -8.32
N TYR A 175 0.58 -11.10 -7.84
CA TYR A 175 0.82 -10.87 -6.42
C TYR A 175 -0.45 -10.98 -5.56
N PHE A 176 -1.62 -10.84 -6.17
CA PHE A 176 -2.92 -10.94 -5.52
C PHE A 176 -3.68 -12.22 -5.91
N GLY A 177 -3.00 -13.18 -6.54
CA GLY A 177 -3.61 -14.42 -7.02
C GLY A 177 -4.59 -14.23 -8.18
N GLN A 178 -4.47 -13.12 -8.93
CA GLN A 178 -5.28 -12.80 -10.09
C GLN A 178 -4.50 -13.02 -11.38
N GLU A 179 -5.21 -13.39 -12.47
CA GLU A 179 -4.60 -13.49 -13.81
C GLU A 179 -4.56 -12.13 -14.52
N LYS A 180 -5.48 -11.23 -14.17
CA LYS A 180 -5.62 -9.91 -14.79
C LYS A 180 -5.84 -8.83 -13.75
N GLY A 181 -5.47 -7.60 -14.10
CA GLY A 181 -5.78 -6.42 -13.33
C GLY A 181 -7.29 -6.20 -13.21
N LEU A 182 -7.71 -5.72 -12.04
CA LEU A 182 -9.09 -5.34 -11.79
C LEU A 182 -9.27 -3.87 -12.20
N GLY A 183 -10.10 -3.65 -13.20
CA GLY A 183 -10.41 -2.32 -13.70
C GLY A 183 -11.75 -1.81 -13.18
N THR A 184 -11.85 -0.49 -13.05
CA THR A 184 -13.12 0.23 -12.87
C THR A 184 -13.31 1.21 -14.02
N MET A 185 -14.51 1.82 -14.14
CA MET A 185 -14.79 2.83 -15.14
C MET A 185 -13.89 4.08 -14.95
N PRO A 186 -13.14 4.54 -15.97
CA PRO A 186 -12.33 5.75 -15.89
C PRO A 186 -13.15 6.99 -16.22
N HIS A 187 -12.71 8.16 -15.74
CA HIS A 187 -13.29 9.47 -16.10
C HIS A 187 -13.39 9.69 -17.61
N ALA A 188 -12.41 9.16 -18.37
CA ALA A 188 -12.41 9.28 -19.84
C ALA A 188 -13.65 8.68 -20.50
N LEU A 189 -14.17 7.55 -19.99
CA LEU A 189 -15.40 6.95 -20.54
C LEU A 189 -16.62 7.81 -20.21
N VAL A 190 -16.71 8.35 -18.99
CA VAL A 190 -17.84 9.21 -18.58
C VAL A 190 -17.88 10.49 -19.42
N GLY A 191 -16.72 11.13 -19.63
CA GLY A 191 -16.60 12.30 -20.50
C GLY A 191 -16.94 11.99 -21.97
N TYR A 192 -16.48 10.86 -22.51
CA TYR A 192 -16.79 10.41 -23.85
C TYR A 192 -18.30 10.14 -24.04
N ALA A 193 -18.93 9.51 -23.07
CA ALA A 193 -20.35 9.18 -23.12
C ALA A 193 -21.27 10.40 -22.95
N GLY A 194 -20.78 11.50 -22.36
CA GLY A 194 -21.54 12.73 -22.11
C GLY A 194 -22.51 12.67 -20.93
N SER A 195 -22.68 11.50 -20.30
CA SER A 195 -23.41 11.33 -19.03
C SER A 195 -22.96 10.06 -18.31
N THR A 196 -23.11 10.04 -16.99
CA THR A 196 -22.78 8.89 -16.14
C THR A 196 -23.64 7.66 -16.49
N VAL A 197 -24.95 7.86 -16.69
CA VAL A 197 -25.87 6.77 -17.08
C VAL A 197 -25.48 6.18 -18.44
N ARG A 198 -25.17 7.03 -19.43
CA ARG A 198 -24.76 6.54 -20.75
C ARG A 198 -23.43 5.78 -20.68
N ALA A 199 -22.48 6.24 -19.89
CA ALA A 199 -21.23 5.51 -19.65
C ALA A 199 -21.50 4.13 -19.02
N ALA A 200 -22.41 4.05 -18.06
CA ALA A 200 -22.83 2.80 -17.45
C ALA A 200 -23.47 1.83 -18.46
N GLU A 201 -24.34 2.34 -19.35
CA GLU A 201 -24.93 1.54 -20.44
C GLU A 201 -23.85 0.99 -21.36
N MET A 202 -22.95 1.85 -21.85
CA MET A 202 -21.86 1.45 -22.74
C MET A 202 -20.97 0.39 -22.11
N TYR A 203 -20.66 0.54 -20.81
CA TYR A 203 -19.85 -0.42 -20.08
C TYR A 203 -20.57 -1.78 -19.94
N ALA A 204 -21.84 -1.77 -19.52
CA ALA A 204 -22.63 -2.98 -19.37
C ALA A 204 -22.85 -3.73 -20.70
N GLU A 205 -23.06 -2.99 -21.80
CA GLU A 205 -23.16 -3.57 -23.15
C GLU A 205 -21.83 -4.19 -23.63
N SER A 206 -20.69 -3.59 -23.25
CA SER A 206 -19.36 -4.06 -23.65
C SER A 206 -18.86 -5.25 -22.81
N PHE A 207 -19.31 -5.34 -21.55
CA PHE A 207 -18.86 -6.34 -20.57
C PHE A 207 -20.06 -6.96 -19.83
N PRO A 208 -20.96 -7.68 -20.53
CA PRO A 208 -22.25 -8.13 -19.96
C PRO A 208 -22.11 -9.13 -18.81
N GLU A 209 -20.98 -9.82 -18.72
CA GLU A 209 -20.72 -10.80 -17.64
C GLU A 209 -20.12 -10.19 -16.37
N GLN A 210 -19.76 -8.89 -16.40
CA GLN A 210 -19.13 -8.22 -15.28
C GLN A 210 -20.15 -7.47 -14.41
N ASP A 211 -19.86 -7.39 -13.12
CA ASP A 211 -20.56 -6.49 -12.23
C ASP A 211 -20.19 -5.02 -12.59
N LEU A 212 -21.13 -4.11 -12.41
CA LEU A 212 -21.01 -2.74 -12.87
C LEU A 212 -20.46 -1.82 -11.79
N THR A 213 -19.24 -1.32 -11.97
CA THR A 213 -18.68 -0.25 -11.13
C THR A 213 -18.72 1.08 -11.86
N VAL A 214 -19.49 2.04 -11.35
CA VAL A 214 -19.74 3.34 -12.00
C VAL A 214 -19.07 4.47 -11.25
N LEU A 215 -18.31 5.30 -11.97
CA LEU A 215 -17.65 6.49 -11.45
C LEU A 215 -18.63 7.68 -11.47
N LEU A 216 -18.75 8.41 -10.34
CA LEU A 216 -19.84 9.37 -10.13
C LEU A 216 -19.44 10.85 -10.22
N ASP A 217 -18.18 11.19 -9.98
CA ASP A 217 -17.77 12.56 -9.68
C ASP A 217 -17.52 13.48 -10.88
N TYR A 218 -17.66 12.97 -12.12
CA TYR A 218 -17.28 13.70 -13.33
C TYR A 218 -18.11 14.99 -13.52
N PHE A 219 -19.42 14.93 -13.26
CA PHE A 219 -20.32 16.08 -13.43
C PHE A 219 -20.68 16.78 -12.11
N GLY A 220 -20.11 16.35 -10.97
CA GLY A 220 -20.43 16.91 -9.65
C GLY A 220 -21.84 16.61 -9.16
N ARG A 221 -22.41 15.50 -9.59
CA ARG A 221 -23.77 15.03 -9.27
C ARG A 221 -23.73 13.61 -8.74
N GLU A 222 -22.90 13.38 -7.73
CA GLU A 222 -22.60 12.05 -7.26
C GLU A 222 -23.83 11.29 -6.79
N VAL A 223 -24.73 11.95 -6.05
CA VAL A 223 -25.98 11.36 -5.54
C VAL A 223 -26.98 11.19 -6.67
N THR A 224 -27.22 12.24 -7.45
CA THR A 224 -28.17 12.23 -8.56
C THR A 224 -27.79 11.16 -9.59
N ASP A 225 -26.53 11.09 -9.97
CA ASP A 225 -26.04 10.13 -10.96
C ASP A 225 -26.04 8.69 -10.40
N ALA A 226 -25.74 8.49 -9.10
CA ALA A 226 -25.85 7.18 -8.47
C ALA A 226 -27.28 6.62 -8.52
N LEU A 227 -28.25 7.42 -8.14
CA LEU A 227 -29.67 7.03 -8.15
C LEU A 227 -30.14 6.75 -9.57
N ALA A 228 -29.80 7.62 -10.53
CA ALA A 228 -30.18 7.44 -11.94
C ALA A 228 -29.60 6.15 -12.55
N VAL A 229 -28.37 5.76 -12.19
CA VAL A 229 -27.79 4.47 -12.58
C VAL A 229 -28.54 3.30 -11.94
N CYS A 230 -28.87 3.37 -10.65
CA CYS A 230 -29.64 2.31 -9.98
C CYS A 230 -31.04 2.15 -10.56
N GLU A 231 -31.71 3.25 -10.87
CA GLU A 231 -33.02 3.25 -11.56
C GLU A 231 -32.92 2.67 -12.98
N ARG A 232 -31.82 2.93 -13.68
CA ARG A 232 -31.59 2.39 -15.05
C ARG A 232 -31.30 0.88 -15.04
N PHE A 233 -30.70 0.36 -13.96
CA PHE A 233 -30.33 -1.05 -13.80
C PHE A 233 -30.92 -1.66 -12.51
N PRO A 234 -32.24 -1.64 -12.29
CA PRO A 234 -32.85 -1.93 -10.99
C PRO A 234 -32.60 -3.37 -10.52
N GLU A 235 -32.56 -4.33 -11.42
CA GLU A 235 -32.28 -5.73 -11.09
C GLU A 235 -30.85 -5.96 -10.63
N MET A 236 -29.88 -5.29 -11.28
CA MET A 236 -28.49 -5.35 -10.87
C MET A 236 -28.29 -4.68 -9.50
N ALA A 237 -28.94 -3.51 -9.27
CA ALA A 237 -28.89 -2.81 -8.00
C ALA A 237 -29.45 -3.67 -6.84
N ARG A 238 -30.64 -4.27 -7.02
CA ARG A 238 -31.25 -5.16 -6.00
C ARG A 238 -30.43 -6.41 -5.69
N ARG A 239 -29.66 -6.90 -6.68
CA ARG A 239 -28.79 -8.09 -6.51
C ARG A 239 -27.40 -7.76 -5.94
N GLY A 240 -27.08 -6.48 -5.72
CA GLY A 240 -25.74 -6.06 -5.27
C GLY A 240 -24.67 -6.18 -6.35
N LYS A 241 -25.05 -6.10 -7.63
CA LYS A 241 -24.16 -6.16 -8.79
C LYS A 241 -23.80 -4.77 -9.33
N ILE A 242 -24.11 -3.73 -8.57
CA ILE A 242 -23.68 -2.36 -8.82
C ILE A 242 -22.80 -1.89 -7.68
N ALA A 243 -21.66 -1.33 -8.03
CA ALA A 243 -20.83 -0.54 -7.16
C ALA A 243 -20.77 0.90 -7.69
N VAL A 244 -20.88 1.87 -6.81
CA VAL A 244 -20.74 3.29 -7.13
C VAL A 244 -19.42 3.79 -6.59
N ARG A 245 -18.57 4.38 -7.45
CA ARG A 245 -17.26 4.86 -7.07
C ARG A 245 -17.25 6.37 -6.91
N VAL A 246 -16.92 6.82 -5.68
CA VAL A 246 -16.71 8.22 -5.36
C VAL A 246 -15.21 8.53 -5.41
N ASP A 247 -14.81 9.46 -6.28
CA ASP A 247 -13.42 9.90 -6.49
C ASP A 247 -13.28 11.43 -6.39
N THR A 248 -14.28 12.08 -5.79
CA THR A 248 -14.42 13.53 -5.68
C THR A 248 -13.13 14.18 -5.18
N PRO A 249 -12.56 15.16 -5.91
CA PRO A 249 -11.33 15.82 -5.52
C PRO A 249 -11.49 16.66 -4.25
N GLY A 250 -10.41 16.82 -3.47
CA GLY A 250 -10.42 17.55 -2.21
C GLY A 250 -10.67 19.07 -2.33
N GLY A 251 -10.95 19.58 -3.51
CA GLY A 251 -11.27 20.99 -3.76
C GLY A 251 -12.76 21.35 -3.72
N ARG A 252 -13.65 20.36 -3.65
CA ARG A 252 -15.11 20.57 -3.57
C ARG A 252 -15.80 19.54 -2.70
N PHE A 253 -16.96 19.86 -2.20
CA PHE A 253 -17.83 18.90 -1.52
C PHE A 253 -18.54 17.98 -2.52
N VAL A 254 -18.92 16.78 -2.07
CA VAL A 254 -19.86 15.91 -2.76
C VAL A 254 -21.22 16.61 -2.85
N GLU A 255 -21.98 16.31 -3.89
CA GLU A 255 -23.32 16.87 -4.12
C GLU A 255 -24.19 16.87 -2.86
N GLY A 256 -24.77 18.04 -2.55
CA GLY A 256 -25.66 18.23 -1.40
C GLY A 256 -24.96 18.45 -0.06
N LEU A 257 -23.61 18.48 -0.03
CA LEU A 257 -22.84 18.73 1.17
C LEU A 257 -22.18 20.12 1.16
N ASP A 258 -22.06 20.64 2.36
CA ASP A 258 -21.26 21.76 2.80
C ASP A 258 -20.72 21.44 4.22
N PRO A 259 -19.95 22.30 4.88
CA PRO A 259 -19.48 22.01 6.25
C PRO A 259 -20.59 21.71 7.25
N GLY A 260 -21.72 22.45 7.19
CA GLY A 260 -22.84 22.27 8.10
C GLY A 260 -23.60 20.96 7.84
N ALA A 261 -23.91 20.68 6.58
CA ALA A 261 -24.55 19.44 6.16
C ALA A 261 -23.68 18.22 6.48
N SER A 262 -22.35 18.31 6.25
CA SER A 262 -21.39 17.25 6.58
C SER A 262 -21.37 16.95 8.07
N TYR A 263 -21.36 17.99 8.92
CA TYR A 263 -21.45 17.83 10.36
C TYR A 263 -22.76 17.14 10.77
N ALA A 264 -23.90 17.59 10.22
CA ALA A 264 -25.22 17.02 10.51
C ALA A 264 -25.34 15.55 10.09
N VAL A 265 -24.66 15.14 8.99
CA VAL A 265 -24.60 13.74 8.57
C VAL A 265 -23.88 12.89 9.62
N LEU A 266 -22.73 13.33 10.12
CA LEU A 266 -21.98 12.57 11.13
C LEU A 266 -22.65 12.60 12.52
N GLU A 267 -23.35 13.67 12.87
CA GLU A 267 -24.17 13.68 14.10
C GLU A 267 -25.23 12.57 14.12
N ARG A 268 -25.73 12.15 12.95
CA ARG A 268 -26.70 11.06 12.85
C ARG A 268 -26.06 9.67 12.78
N ASN A 269 -24.90 9.54 12.11
CA ASN A 269 -24.36 8.24 11.73
C ASN A 269 -23.10 7.82 12.51
N GLY A 270 -22.29 8.77 12.96
CA GLY A 270 -21.04 8.52 13.67
C GLY A 270 -20.69 9.65 14.64
N PRO A 271 -21.59 9.98 15.60
CA PRO A 271 -21.43 11.15 16.48
C PRO A 271 -20.14 11.10 17.31
N GLU A 272 -19.68 9.93 17.70
CA GLU A 272 -18.45 9.77 18.48
C GLU A 272 -17.21 10.21 17.71
N ALA A 273 -17.25 10.13 16.37
CA ALA A 273 -16.15 10.58 15.53
C ALA A 273 -15.91 12.09 15.59
N ILE A 274 -16.95 12.89 15.89
CA ILE A 274 -16.87 14.37 15.89
C ILE A 274 -17.02 15.02 17.26
N ARG A 275 -17.43 14.30 18.31
CA ARG A 275 -17.64 14.83 19.66
C ARG A 275 -16.37 15.00 20.49
N GLY A 276 -15.25 14.33 20.11
CA GLY A 276 -13.96 14.46 20.77
C GLY A 276 -13.07 15.53 20.15
N TYR A 277 -11.92 15.76 20.79
CA TYR A 277 -10.88 16.58 20.16
C TYR A 277 -10.39 15.91 18.86
N ARG A 278 -10.31 16.68 17.79
CA ARG A 278 -9.80 16.23 16.47
C ARG A 278 -8.81 17.25 15.95
N SER A 279 -7.76 16.75 15.33
CA SER A 279 -6.83 17.58 14.56
C SER A 279 -7.51 18.13 13.30
N GLU A 280 -6.97 19.19 12.74
CA GLU A 280 -7.45 19.76 11.47
C GLU A 280 -7.40 18.70 10.33
N ALA A 281 -6.37 17.88 10.30
CA ALA A 281 -6.24 16.79 9.32
C ALA A 281 -7.38 15.75 9.48
N GLU A 282 -7.67 15.33 10.70
CA GLU A 282 -8.79 14.41 10.97
C GLU A 282 -10.14 15.04 10.61
N LEU A 283 -10.40 16.30 10.99
CA LEU A 283 -11.63 17.01 10.62
C LEU A 283 -11.81 17.11 9.11
N ARG A 284 -10.71 17.33 8.36
CA ARG A 284 -10.76 17.35 6.91
C ARG A 284 -11.23 16.01 6.33
N HIS A 285 -10.82 14.89 6.91
CA HIS A 285 -11.26 13.56 6.47
C HIS A 285 -12.65 13.20 7.00
N LEU A 286 -13.09 13.76 8.11
CA LEU A 286 -14.43 13.55 8.68
C LEU A 286 -15.51 14.32 7.93
N ILE A 287 -15.35 15.64 7.81
CA ILE A 287 -16.40 16.57 7.35
C ILE A 287 -15.95 17.52 6.24
N GLY A 288 -14.71 17.42 5.78
CA GLY A 288 -14.16 18.31 4.75
C GLY A 288 -14.58 17.97 3.33
N PRO A 289 -14.13 18.77 2.34
CA PRO A 289 -14.37 18.49 0.93
C PRO A 289 -13.68 17.23 0.43
N GLY A 290 -14.10 16.73 -0.72
CA GLY A 290 -13.66 15.48 -1.30
C GLY A 290 -14.39 14.28 -0.70
N VAL A 291 -13.74 13.11 -0.76
CA VAL A 291 -14.27 11.86 -0.21
C VAL A 291 -14.00 11.82 1.30
N SER A 292 -14.87 12.43 2.08
CA SER A 292 -14.88 12.42 3.56
C SER A 292 -15.80 11.33 4.10
N ALA A 293 -15.73 11.05 5.40
CA ALA A 293 -16.65 10.11 6.06
C ALA A 293 -18.12 10.58 5.94
N ALA A 294 -18.36 11.89 6.08
CA ALA A 294 -19.69 12.47 5.84
C ALA A 294 -20.17 12.25 4.41
N ALA A 295 -19.27 12.35 3.41
CA ALA A 295 -19.63 12.12 2.02
C ALA A 295 -20.06 10.66 1.75
N ILE A 296 -19.38 9.70 2.35
CA ILE A 296 -19.74 8.29 2.26
C ILE A 296 -21.06 7.99 2.93
N TRP A 297 -21.28 8.47 4.16
CA TRP A 297 -22.55 8.32 4.87
C TRP A 297 -23.71 9.00 4.14
N HIS A 298 -23.49 10.20 3.61
CA HIS A 298 -24.50 10.92 2.82
C HIS A 298 -24.96 10.10 1.61
N LEU A 299 -24.01 9.56 0.83
CA LEU A 299 -24.34 8.72 -0.32
C LEU A 299 -25.08 7.45 0.13
N ARG A 300 -24.66 6.80 1.22
CA ARG A 300 -25.34 5.61 1.79
C ARG A 300 -26.78 5.92 2.20
N GLU A 301 -27.00 7.00 2.96
CA GLU A 301 -28.36 7.46 3.34
C GLU A 301 -29.27 7.65 2.11
N ARG A 302 -28.73 8.23 1.05
CA ARG A 302 -29.52 8.50 -0.17
C ARG A 302 -29.86 7.21 -0.92
N LEU A 303 -28.91 6.29 -1.06
CA LEU A 303 -29.13 5.00 -1.68
C LEU A 303 -30.15 4.15 -0.88
N ASP A 304 -30.06 4.15 0.44
CA ASP A 304 -30.95 3.39 1.32
C ASP A 304 -32.38 3.93 1.29
N ALA A 305 -32.53 5.26 1.25
CA ALA A 305 -33.86 5.92 1.18
C ALA A 305 -34.63 5.53 -0.09
N GLU A 306 -33.93 5.26 -1.20
CA GLU A 306 -34.52 4.81 -2.47
C GLU A 306 -34.54 3.27 -2.61
N GLY A 307 -34.23 2.53 -1.55
CA GLY A 307 -34.28 1.06 -1.52
C GLY A 307 -33.09 0.36 -2.19
N PHE A 308 -31.97 1.06 -2.42
CA PHE A 308 -30.74 0.53 -3.02
C PHE A 308 -29.68 0.12 -1.99
N GLY A 309 -30.08 -0.41 -0.84
CA GLY A 309 -29.20 -0.78 0.27
C GLY A 309 -28.15 -1.84 -0.05
N ARG A 310 -28.26 -2.55 -1.17
CA ARG A 310 -27.25 -3.54 -1.63
C ARG A 310 -26.21 -2.99 -2.60
N VAL A 311 -26.35 -1.74 -3.03
CA VAL A 311 -25.37 -1.10 -3.89
C VAL A 311 -24.10 -0.85 -3.09
N GLN A 312 -22.97 -1.33 -3.58
CA GLN A 312 -21.68 -1.18 -2.93
C GLN A 312 -21.10 0.23 -3.12
N ILE A 313 -20.37 0.71 -2.14
CA ILE A 313 -19.66 1.99 -2.21
C ILE A 313 -18.17 1.72 -2.35
N VAL A 314 -17.60 2.18 -3.46
CA VAL A 314 -16.15 2.21 -3.70
C VAL A 314 -15.65 3.62 -3.45
N ALA A 315 -14.71 3.79 -2.53
CA ALA A 315 -14.09 5.07 -2.23
C ALA A 315 -12.68 5.14 -2.79
N SER A 316 -12.33 6.25 -3.41
CA SER A 316 -10.96 6.54 -3.86
C SER A 316 -10.62 8.01 -3.56
N SER A 317 -9.48 8.54 -4.08
CA SER A 317 -8.99 9.89 -3.76
C SER A 317 -8.27 10.01 -2.41
N GLY A 318 -6.95 9.82 -2.43
CA GLY A 318 -6.04 10.13 -1.33
C GLY A 318 -6.19 9.24 -0.08
N PHE A 319 -6.45 7.95 -0.26
CA PHE A 319 -6.48 7.00 0.85
C PHE A 319 -5.06 6.55 1.21
N GLY A 320 -4.72 6.75 2.48
CA GLY A 320 -3.55 6.26 3.18
C GLY A 320 -3.92 5.83 4.61
N PRO A 321 -2.95 5.44 5.45
CA PRO A 321 -3.21 4.94 6.81
C PRO A 321 -4.04 5.91 7.67
N GLU A 322 -3.73 7.21 7.65
CA GLU A 322 -4.43 8.21 8.45
C GLU A 322 -5.90 8.34 8.04
N LYS A 323 -6.16 8.44 6.73
CA LYS A 323 -7.54 8.52 6.23
C LYS A 323 -8.33 7.26 6.52
N CYS A 324 -7.73 6.07 6.39
CA CYS A 324 -8.37 4.80 6.76
C CYS A 324 -8.72 4.76 8.25
N LYS A 325 -7.83 5.23 9.14
CA LYS A 325 -8.10 5.38 10.57
C LYS A 325 -9.33 6.26 10.83
N VAL A 326 -9.41 7.41 10.15
CA VAL A 326 -10.53 8.34 10.30
C VAL A 326 -11.85 7.75 9.79
N MET A 327 -11.82 7.03 8.66
CA MET A 327 -13.00 6.32 8.15
C MET A 327 -13.49 5.25 9.14
N ALA A 328 -12.56 4.51 9.76
CA ALA A 328 -12.89 3.55 10.82
C ALA A 328 -13.51 4.21 12.06
N MET A 329 -12.98 5.37 12.49
CA MET A 329 -13.54 6.13 13.61
C MET A 329 -14.99 6.56 13.38
N ALA A 330 -15.36 6.82 12.13
CA ALA A 330 -16.69 7.23 11.72
C ALA A 330 -17.57 6.04 11.30
N ASP A 331 -17.08 4.81 11.41
CA ASP A 331 -17.74 3.61 10.89
C ASP A 331 -18.29 3.79 9.47
N ALA A 332 -17.51 4.45 8.61
CA ALA A 332 -17.94 4.83 7.28
C ALA A 332 -18.23 3.58 6.42
N PRO A 333 -19.41 3.45 5.80
CA PRO A 333 -19.86 2.26 5.09
C PRO A 333 -19.17 2.14 3.72
N ILE A 334 -17.91 1.73 3.72
CA ILE A 334 -17.09 1.55 2.51
C ILE A 334 -16.88 0.06 2.27
N ASP A 335 -17.29 -0.42 1.10
CA ASP A 335 -17.08 -1.81 0.69
C ASP A 335 -15.70 -2.03 0.10
N VAL A 336 -15.22 -1.09 -0.74
CA VAL A 336 -13.92 -1.17 -1.40
C VAL A 336 -13.20 0.18 -1.39
N ILE A 337 -11.91 0.17 -1.14
CA ILE A 337 -11.04 1.35 -1.27
C ILE A 337 -10.07 1.16 -2.44
N GLY A 338 -10.11 2.09 -3.40
CA GLY A 338 -9.10 2.21 -4.44
C GLY A 338 -7.95 3.09 -3.97
N THR A 339 -6.75 2.52 -3.80
CA THR A 339 -5.55 3.27 -3.42
C THR A 339 -4.85 3.81 -4.66
N GLY A 340 -5.17 5.05 -5.04
CA GLY A 340 -4.52 5.72 -6.18
C GLY A 340 -3.29 6.55 -5.79
N SER A 341 -3.00 6.67 -4.49
CA SER A 341 -1.86 7.41 -3.96
C SER A 341 -0.63 6.50 -3.83
N TYR A 342 0.55 7.12 -3.81
CA TYR A 342 1.80 6.44 -3.52
C TYR A 342 1.76 5.82 -2.11
N LEU A 343 1.83 4.50 -2.00
CA LEU A 343 1.65 3.78 -0.74
C LEU A 343 2.64 4.17 0.37
N PRO A 344 3.92 4.45 0.11
CA PRO A 344 4.83 4.95 1.14
C PRO A 344 4.51 6.35 1.67
N GLU A 345 3.67 7.13 0.99
CA GLU A 345 3.24 8.51 1.29
C GLU A 345 4.38 9.55 1.28
N ARG A 346 5.45 9.30 2.07
CA ARG A 346 6.58 10.23 2.20
C ARG A 346 7.86 9.59 1.72
N TRP A 347 8.50 10.20 0.74
CA TRP A 347 9.73 9.68 0.15
C TRP A 347 10.88 9.56 1.17
N ALA A 348 11.03 10.53 2.07
CA ALA A 348 12.08 10.52 3.08
C ALA A 348 11.97 9.35 4.09
N GLU A 349 10.82 8.74 4.22
CA GLU A 349 10.61 7.59 5.11
C GLU A 349 11.02 6.24 4.49
N THR A 350 11.26 6.23 3.17
CA THR A 350 11.63 5.00 2.44
C THR A 350 13.12 4.68 2.48
N TYR A 351 13.93 5.45 3.21
CA TYR A 351 15.37 5.25 3.25
C TYR A 351 15.73 4.02 4.09
N ALA A 352 16.13 2.94 3.40
CA ALA A 352 16.89 1.86 3.99
C ALA A 352 18.35 2.28 4.15
N THR A 353 19.06 1.64 5.05
CA THR A 353 20.49 1.88 5.30
C THR A 353 21.19 0.53 5.41
N ALA A 354 22.42 0.45 4.91
CA ALA A 354 23.30 -0.69 5.09
C ALA A 354 24.60 -0.21 5.73
N ASP A 355 25.10 -0.99 6.68
CA ASP A 355 26.44 -0.80 7.27
C ASP A 355 27.14 -2.16 7.32
N ILE A 356 28.45 -2.19 7.05
CA ILE A 356 29.25 -3.42 7.22
C ILE A 356 29.54 -3.57 8.70
N VAL A 357 29.29 -4.77 9.22
CA VAL A 357 29.46 -5.09 10.65
C VAL A 357 30.58 -6.08 10.91
N GLU A 358 31.07 -6.78 9.85
CA GLU A 358 32.11 -7.79 9.96
C GLU A 358 33.00 -7.81 8.72
N TYR A 359 34.30 -8.03 8.91
CA TYR A 359 35.31 -8.25 7.87
C TYR A 359 36.13 -9.48 8.23
N ASP A 360 36.17 -10.48 7.36
CA ASP A 360 36.90 -11.75 7.52
C ASP A 360 36.64 -12.44 8.88
N GLY A 361 35.38 -12.46 9.33
CA GLY A 361 34.98 -13.05 10.62
C GLY A 361 35.30 -12.19 11.85
N VAL A 362 35.77 -10.95 11.66
CA VAL A 362 36.07 -10.02 12.74
C VAL A 362 35.05 -8.88 12.77
N GLU A 363 34.34 -8.76 13.88
CA GLU A 363 33.42 -7.64 14.10
C GLU A 363 34.15 -6.30 14.01
N ARG A 364 33.72 -5.47 13.08
CA ARG A 364 34.21 -4.11 12.87
C ARG A 364 33.10 -3.25 12.34
N VAL A 365 32.55 -2.44 13.20
CA VAL A 365 31.38 -1.61 12.89
C VAL A 365 31.69 -0.13 13.07
N LYS A 366 31.02 0.71 12.32
CA LYS A 366 31.10 2.17 12.46
C LYS A 366 30.63 2.57 13.86
N VAL A 367 31.35 3.50 14.50
CA VAL A 367 30.99 4.04 15.83
C VAL A 367 29.55 4.61 15.80
N GLY A 368 28.74 4.18 16.75
CA GLY A 368 27.32 4.49 16.86
C GLY A 368 26.41 3.56 16.05
N ARG A 369 26.96 2.44 15.53
CA ARG A 369 26.24 1.39 14.81
C ARG A 369 26.39 0.01 15.48
N GLU A 370 26.86 -0.03 16.72
CA GLU A 370 27.10 -1.26 17.48
C GLU A 370 25.81 -2.07 17.70
N PHE A 371 24.66 -1.42 17.67
CA PHE A 371 23.34 -2.05 17.75
C PHE A 371 23.02 -2.97 16.56
N LEU A 372 23.78 -2.89 15.47
CA LEU A 372 23.63 -3.74 14.28
C LEU A 372 24.37 -5.08 14.42
N LEU A 373 25.24 -5.24 15.43
CA LEU A 373 25.95 -6.49 15.66
C LEU A 373 24.97 -7.62 15.99
N ARG A 374 25.29 -8.84 15.54
CA ARG A 374 24.50 -10.02 15.88
C ARG A 374 24.56 -10.23 17.40
N SER A 375 23.39 -10.25 18.04
CA SER A 375 23.33 -10.63 19.46
C SER A 375 23.74 -12.10 19.62
N LYS A 376 24.72 -12.38 20.48
CA LYS A 376 25.17 -13.75 20.78
C LYS A 376 24.09 -14.63 21.41
N GLU A 377 22.95 -14.06 21.81
CA GLU A 377 21.84 -14.73 22.52
C GLU A 377 20.58 -14.91 21.65
N ARG A 378 20.60 -14.58 20.35
CA ARG A 378 19.41 -14.76 19.50
C ARG A 378 19.20 -16.23 19.17
N THR A 379 18.23 -16.84 19.84
CA THR A 379 17.52 -18.04 19.37
C THR A 379 16.88 -17.73 18.00
N PRO A 380 16.84 -18.68 17.05
CA PRO A 380 16.17 -18.46 15.75
C PRO A 380 14.75 -17.97 15.97
N ALA A 381 14.33 -17.02 15.13
CA ALA A 381 13.07 -16.31 15.18
C ALA A 381 11.92 -17.12 15.80
N SER A 382 11.56 -16.85 17.05
CA SER A 382 10.30 -17.26 17.61
C SER A 382 9.20 -16.46 16.89
N ASP A 383 8.13 -17.14 16.49
CA ASP A 383 6.95 -16.55 15.83
C ASP A 383 6.14 -15.63 16.76
N GLU A 384 6.64 -15.33 17.96
CA GLU A 384 5.96 -14.49 18.94
C GLU A 384 6.23 -13.01 18.65
N ASP A 385 5.20 -12.39 18.09
CA ASP A 385 5.09 -10.99 17.75
C ASP A 385 4.77 -10.19 19.02
N GLU A 386 5.75 -9.56 19.63
CA GLU A 386 5.53 -8.67 20.76
C GLU A 386 4.76 -7.42 20.31
N GLY A 387 3.51 -7.30 20.78
CA GLY A 387 2.75 -6.05 20.91
C GLY A 387 2.44 -5.29 19.60
N ASP A 388 1.32 -5.59 18.98
CA ASP A 388 0.69 -4.71 17.96
C ASP A 388 0.12 -3.44 18.63
N ASP A 389 0.77 -2.29 18.45
CA ASP A 389 0.22 -0.96 18.85
C ASP A 389 -0.93 -0.48 17.94
N VAL A 390 -1.32 -1.26 16.94
CA VAL A 390 -2.52 -1.02 16.13
C VAL A 390 -3.68 -1.77 16.80
N ARG A 391 -4.22 -1.23 17.88
CA ARG A 391 -5.51 -1.70 18.40
C ARG A 391 -6.59 -1.32 17.40
N PRO A 392 -7.45 -2.25 16.91
CA PRO A 392 -8.71 -1.87 16.31
C PRO A 392 -9.45 -1.00 17.34
N ALA A 393 -10.12 0.06 16.87
CA ALA A 393 -11.01 0.84 17.75
C ALA A 393 -12.02 -0.14 18.34
N ALA A 394 -11.81 -0.55 19.60
CA ALA A 394 -12.71 -1.41 20.32
C ALA A 394 -14.02 -0.62 20.47
N ALA A 395 -15.10 -1.18 19.98
CA ALA A 395 -16.43 -0.80 20.41
C ALA A 395 -16.51 -1.15 21.92
N GLU A 396 -16.28 -0.17 22.79
CA GLU A 396 -16.63 -0.31 24.19
C GLU A 396 -18.16 -0.40 24.24
N SER A 397 -18.67 -1.64 24.35
CA SER A 397 -20.03 -1.92 24.74
C SER A 397 -20.20 -1.44 26.18
N GLY A 398 -20.82 -0.26 26.36
CA GLY A 398 -21.21 0.24 27.68
C GLY A 398 -22.12 -0.75 28.40
N GLN A 399 -21.79 -1.06 29.63
CA GLN A 399 -22.73 -1.44 30.67
C GLN A 399 -23.17 -0.20 31.42
#